data_18e581be970fd6f441fb34772c036c39
#
_entry.id   18e581be970fd6f441fb34772c036c39
#
_cell.length_a   1.000
_cell.length_b   1.000
_cell.length_c   1.000
_cell.angle_alpha   90.00
_cell.angle_beta   90.00
_cell.angle_gamma   90.00
#
_symmetry.space_group_name_H-M   'P 1'
#
loop_
_entity.id
_entity.type
_entity.pdbx_description
1 polymer ?
#
loop_
_entity_poly.entity_id
_entity_poly.type
_entity_poly.pdbx_seq_one_letter_code
_entity_poly.pdbx_strand_id
1 'polypeptide(L)'
;MSLVTIIYGSLFYFATLILFAGIAYRIYEYATIPAPLKIPTPPAPKTKRGVAVRLFREVVFFESLFHSAKWTWLFGWLFHFALLLAFFRHLRYATDPVWFWVSWEIVQAAGHYAAYMMLLGLIGLLVRRISVSYTH
;
A
#
# COMPACT_ATOMS: atom_id res chain seq x y z
N MET A 1 6.03 7.57 -32.95
CA MET A 1 6.48 7.21 -31.59
C MET A 1 7.92 6.75 -31.66
N SER A 2 8.77 7.16 -30.73
CA SER A 2 10.16 6.68 -30.70
C SER A 2 10.23 5.21 -30.26
N LEU A 3 11.26 4.48 -30.69
CA LEU A 3 11.50 3.10 -30.26
C LEU A 3 11.55 2.98 -28.71
N VAL A 4 12.18 3.97 -28.08
CA VAL A 4 12.30 4.07 -26.62
C VAL A 4 10.90 4.14 -25.97
N THR A 5 9.99 4.97 -26.50
CA THR A 5 8.63 5.09 -25.98
C THR A 5 7.86 3.77 -26.09
N ILE A 6 8.04 3.04 -27.19
CA ILE A 6 7.38 1.73 -27.38
C ILE A 6 7.90 0.73 -26.36
N ILE A 7 9.23 0.65 -26.16
CA ILE A 7 9.84 -0.27 -25.20
C ILE A 7 9.34 0.03 -23.77
N TYR A 8 9.43 1.27 -23.31
CA TYR A 8 8.99 1.65 -21.96
C TYR A 8 7.49 1.44 -21.76
N GLY A 9 6.67 1.79 -22.75
CA GLY A 9 5.23 1.55 -22.70
C GLY A 9 4.91 0.04 -22.58
N SER A 10 5.54 -0.78 -23.41
CA SER A 10 5.36 -2.23 -23.36
C SER A 10 5.77 -2.84 -22.01
N LEU A 11 6.92 -2.42 -21.46
CA LEU A 11 7.38 -2.85 -20.14
C LEU A 11 6.41 -2.44 -19.03
N PHE A 12 5.88 -1.22 -19.10
CA PHE A 12 4.90 -0.73 -18.13
C PHE A 12 3.60 -1.55 -18.15
N TYR A 13 3.04 -1.81 -19.32
CA TYR A 13 1.84 -2.65 -19.44
C TYR A 13 2.09 -4.08 -18.99
N PHE A 14 3.23 -4.65 -19.33
CA PHE A 14 3.59 -6.00 -18.91
C PHE A 14 3.76 -6.09 -17.38
N ALA A 15 4.44 -5.13 -16.76
CA ALA A 15 4.57 -5.04 -15.31
C ALA A 15 3.21 -4.87 -14.61
N THR A 16 2.34 -4.05 -15.17
CA THR A 16 0.98 -3.84 -14.68
C THR A 16 0.15 -5.12 -14.75
N LEU A 17 0.24 -5.86 -15.85
CA LEU A 17 -0.43 -7.16 -16.02
C LEU A 17 0.03 -8.16 -14.95
N ILE A 18 1.35 -8.29 -14.75
CA ILE A 18 1.92 -9.18 -13.74
C ILE A 18 1.43 -8.79 -12.34
N LEU A 19 1.41 -7.50 -12.02
CA LEU A 19 0.93 -7.01 -10.73
C LEU A 19 -0.52 -7.42 -10.47
N PHE A 20 -1.42 -7.11 -11.40
CA PHE A 20 -2.84 -7.44 -11.23
C PHE A 20 -3.11 -8.94 -11.25
N ALA A 21 -2.44 -9.70 -12.12
CA ALA A 21 -2.56 -11.14 -12.15
C ALA A 21 -2.06 -11.78 -10.85
N GLY A 22 -0.93 -11.31 -10.32
CA GLY A 22 -0.38 -11.78 -9.05
C GLY A 22 -1.29 -11.47 -7.85
N ILE A 23 -1.87 -10.27 -7.79
CA ILE A 23 -2.83 -9.90 -6.76
C ILE A 23 -4.10 -10.77 -6.88
N ALA A 24 -4.67 -10.91 -8.08
CA ALA A 24 -5.84 -11.74 -8.31
C ALA A 24 -5.61 -13.21 -7.92
N TYR A 25 -4.45 -13.74 -8.27
CA TYR A 25 -4.04 -15.09 -7.87
C TYR A 25 -3.98 -15.25 -6.35
N ARG A 26 -3.38 -14.29 -5.63
CA ARG A 26 -3.32 -14.33 -4.17
C ARG A 26 -4.69 -14.20 -3.52
N ILE A 27 -5.56 -13.36 -4.04
CA ILE A 27 -6.95 -13.24 -3.55
C ILE A 27 -7.68 -14.58 -3.76
N TYR A 28 -7.53 -15.19 -4.93
CA TYR A 28 -8.12 -16.51 -5.22
C TYR A 28 -7.59 -17.58 -4.26
N GLU A 29 -6.28 -17.65 -4.06
CA GLU A 29 -5.65 -18.58 -3.13
C GLU A 29 -6.26 -18.45 -1.72
N TYR A 30 -6.30 -17.24 -1.16
CA TYR A 30 -6.88 -17.00 0.16
C TYR A 30 -8.39 -17.25 0.24
N ALA A 31 -9.11 -17.04 -0.85
CA ALA A 31 -10.55 -17.29 -0.90
C ALA A 31 -10.89 -18.79 -0.96
N THR A 32 -9.99 -19.63 -1.50
CA THR A 32 -10.21 -21.06 -1.70
C THR A 32 -9.59 -21.94 -0.63
N ILE A 33 -8.63 -21.42 0.15
CA ILE A 33 -8.04 -22.15 1.27
C ILE A 33 -9.12 -22.45 2.33
N PRO A 34 -9.25 -23.69 2.80
CA PRO A 34 -10.16 -24.01 3.90
C PRO A 34 -9.85 -23.16 5.12
N ALA A 35 -10.89 -22.55 5.70
CA ALA A 35 -10.71 -21.76 6.92
C ALA A 35 -10.13 -22.65 8.02
N PRO A 36 -9.05 -22.24 8.70
CA PRO A 36 -8.53 -22.98 9.84
C PRO A 36 -9.58 -23.04 10.95
N LEU A 37 -9.40 -23.93 11.91
CA LEU A 37 -10.28 -24.06 13.08
C LEU A 37 -10.74 -22.67 13.56
N LYS A 38 -12.05 -22.50 13.72
CA LYS A 38 -12.67 -21.26 14.18
C LYS A 38 -12.35 -21.02 15.67
N ILE A 39 -11.10 -20.72 15.95
CA ILE A 39 -10.67 -20.32 17.30
C ILE A 39 -10.77 -18.79 17.33
N PRO A 40 -11.77 -18.21 18.01
CA PRO A 40 -11.83 -16.76 18.16
C PRO A 40 -10.66 -16.31 19.03
N THR A 41 -9.78 -15.51 18.48
CA THR A 41 -8.77 -14.77 19.24
C THR A 41 -9.49 -13.61 19.97
N PRO A 42 -9.70 -13.67 21.29
CA PRO A 42 -10.30 -12.55 22.03
C PRO A 42 -9.33 -11.36 22.11
N PRO A 43 -9.86 -10.13 22.13
CA PRO A 43 -11.24 -9.74 21.87
C PRO A 43 -11.52 -9.64 20.37
N ALA A 44 -12.44 -10.45 19.86
CA ALA A 44 -12.86 -10.42 18.47
C ALA A 44 -14.30 -9.86 18.35
N PRO A 45 -14.60 -9.06 17.32
CA PRO A 45 -15.95 -8.61 17.06
C PRO A 45 -16.85 -9.80 16.71
N LYS A 46 -18.02 -9.90 17.36
CA LYS A 46 -18.97 -11.00 17.14
C LYS A 46 -19.88 -10.77 15.93
N THR A 47 -19.91 -9.55 15.39
CA THR A 47 -20.79 -9.17 14.29
C THR A 47 -20.02 -8.91 13.00
N LYS A 48 -20.62 -9.19 11.83
CA LYS A 48 -20.01 -8.88 10.51
C LYS A 48 -19.64 -7.41 10.38
N ARG A 49 -20.49 -6.49 10.90
CA ARG A 49 -20.19 -5.05 10.91
C ARG A 49 -18.99 -4.73 11.78
N GLY A 50 -18.89 -5.33 12.96
CA GLY A 50 -17.72 -5.16 13.83
C GLY A 50 -16.42 -5.65 13.19
N VAL A 51 -16.47 -6.79 12.48
CA VAL A 51 -15.31 -7.30 11.70
C VAL A 51 -14.92 -6.31 10.61
N ALA A 52 -15.89 -5.80 9.84
CA ALA A 52 -15.62 -4.83 8.77
C ALA A 52 -14.97 -3.53 9.31
N VAL A 53 -15.51 -3.00 10.42
CA VAL A 53 -14.94 -1.80 11.07
C VAL A 53 -13.52 -2.06 11.57
N ARG A 54 -13.29 -3.22 12.21
CA ARG A 54 -11.95 -3.59 12.67
C ARG A 54 -10.98 -3.71 11.51
N LEU A 55 -11.35 -4.41 10.43
CA LEU A 55 -10.51 -4.52 9.24
C LEU A 55 -10.20 -3.16 8.62
N PHE A 56 -11.20 -2.28 8.54
CA PHE A 56 -10.98 -0.92 8.06
C PHE A 56 -9.94 -0.17 8.90
N ARG A 57 -10.05 -0.23 10.24
CA ARG A 57 -9.10 0.42 11.15
C ARG A 57 -7.70 -0.17 11.03
N GLU A 58 -7.59 -1.48 10.88
CA GLU A 58 -6.30 -2.16 10.69
C GLU A 58 -5.66 -1.82 9.34
N VAL A 59 -6.43 -1.77 8.25
CA VAL A 59 -5.89 -1.52 6.91
C VAL A 59 -5.55 -0.04 6.70
N VAL A 60 -6.41 0.89 7.19
CA VAL A 60 -6.23 2.32 6.96
C VAL A 60 -5.31 2.96 8.00
N PHE A 61 -5.45 2.59 9.27
CA PHE A 61 -4.73 3.22 10.38
C PHE A 61 -3.65 2.34 10.99
N PHE A 62 -3.55 1.07 10.61
CA PHE A 62 -2.61 0.09 11.20
C PHE A 62 -2.71 0.08 12.73
N GLU A 63 -3.94 0.02 13.25
CA GLU A 63 -4.25 0.24 14.66
C GLU A 63 -3.45 -0.65 15.59
N SER A 64 -3.37 -1.95 15.31
CA SER A 64 -2.56 -2.89 16.12
C SER A 64 -1.09 -2.50 16.15
N LEU A 65 -0.56 -2.00 15.03
CA LEU A 65 0.81 -1.55 14.93
C LEU A 65 1.05 -0.27 15.74
N PHE A 66 0.07 0.63 15.77
CA PHE A 66 0.12 1.84 16.61
C PHE A 66 0.25 1.50 18.10
N HIS A 67 -0.51 0.51 18.57
CA HIS A 67 -0.47 0.08 19.97
C HIS A 67 0.80 -0.68 20.33
N SER A 68 1.37 -1.44 19.38
CA SER A 68 2.56 -2.27 19.63
C SER A 68 3.88 -1.53 19.45
N ALA A 69 4.01 -0.71 18.40
CA ALA A 69 5.27 -0.06 18.03
C ALA A 69 5.06 1.27 17.29
N LYS A 70 4.93 2.35 18.04
CA LYS A 70 4.59 3.70 17.51
C LYS A 70 5.54 4.19 16.42
N TRP A 71 6.85 3.99 16.56
CA TRP A 71 7.83 4.39 15.56
C TRP A 71 7.68 3.60 14.25
N THR A 72 7.44 2.30 14.35
CA THR A 72 7.16 1.47 13.16
C THR A 72 5.87 1.88 12.50
N TRP A 73 4.85 2.17 13.30
CA TRP A 73 3.58 2.69 12.82
C TRP A 73 3.79 4.00 12.06
N LEU A 74 4.52 4.97 12.63
CA LEU A 74 4.76 6.27 12.01
C LEU A 74 5.43 6.11 10.63
N PHE A 75 6.54 5.38 10.56
CA PHE A 75 7.27 5.20 9.30
C PHE A 75 6.51 4.30 8.31
N GLY A 76 5.81 3.28 8.78
CA GLY A 76 4.99 2.43 7.95
C GLY A 76 3.80 3.19 7.36
N TRP A 77 3.11 3.97 8.17
CA TRP A 77 2.00 4.79 7.71
C TRP A 77 2.45 5.87 6.72
N LEU A 78 3.55 6.57 7.03
CA LEU A 78 4.15 7.57 6.16
C LEU A 78 4.51 6.98 4.79
N PHE A 79 5.13 5.80 4.77
CA PHE A 79 5.47 5.09 3.53
C PHE A 79 4.22 4.77 2.69
N HIS A 80 3.19 4.16 3.30
CA HIS A 80 2.00 3.76 2.56
C HIS A 80 1.17 4.94 2.07
N PHE A 81 1.07 6.00 2.88
CA PHE A 81 0.41 7.22 2.47
C PHE A 81 1.14 7.91 1.30
N ALA A 82 2.46 8.00 1.37
CA ALA A 82 3.27 8.52 0.29
C ALA A 82 3.16 7.68 -1.00
N LEU A 83 3.15 6.35 -0.86
CA LEU A 83 2.95 5.43 -1.98
C LEU A 83 1.58 5.66 -2.65
N LEU A 84 0.53 5.87 -1.87
CA LEU A 84 -0.82 6.17 -2.37
C LEU A 84 -0.84 7.49 -3.15
N LEU A 85 -0.20 8.54 -2.62
CA LEU A 85 -0.07 9.83 -3.32
C LEU A 85 0.72 9.71 -4.63
N ALA A 86 1.82 8.96 -4.61
CA ALA A 86 2.60 8.68 -5.80
C ALA A 86 1.77 7.91 -6.85
N PHE A 87 1.02 6.90 -6.41
CA PHE A 87 0.11 6.15 -7.27
C PHE A 87 -0.95 7.05 -7.93
N PHE A 88 -1.65 7.88 -7.16
CA PHE A 88 -2.64 8.81 -7.71
C PHE A 88 -2.05 9.77 -8.73
N ARG A 89 -0.85 10.29 -8.46
CA ARG A 89 -0.16 11.13 -9.43
C ARG A 89 0.15 10.39 -10.72
N HIS A 90 0.52 9.11 -10.65
CA HIS A 90 0.87 8.32 -11.83
C HIS A 90 -0.34 7.91 -12.68
N LEU A 91 -1.57 7.95 -12.14
CA LEU A 91 -2.79 7.69 -12.92
C LEU A 91 -2.93 8.62 -14.15
N ARG A 92 -2.35 9.82 -14.10
CA ARG A 92 -2.33 10.75 -15.23
C ARG A 92 -1.67 10.16 -16.50
N TYR A 93 -0.82 9.16 -16.37
CA TYR A 93 -0.15 8.52 -17.50
C TYR A 93 -0.96 7.36 -18.10
N ALA A 94 -1.96 6.89 -17.38
CA ALA A 94 -2.80 5.76 -17.75
C ALA A 94 -4.21 6.18 -18.21
N THR A 95 -4.60 7.45 -18.00
CA THR A 95 -5.94 7.96 -18.30
C THR A 95 -5.90 9.08 -19.32
N ASP A 96 -6.69 8.97 -20.40
CA ASP A 96 -6.90 10.02 -21.39
C ASP A 96 -8.40 10.11 -21.74
N PRO A 97 -9.09 11.21 -21.46
CA PRO A 97 -8.60 12.39 -20.72
C PRO A 97 -8.26 12.10 -19.26
N VAL A 98 -7.34 12.88 -18.72
CA VAL A 98 -6.97 12.78 -17.30
C VAL A 98 -8.18 13.11 -16.43
N TRP A 99 -8.49 12.25 -15.47
CA TRP A 99 -9.63 12.47 -14.56
C TRP A 99 -9.44 13.78 -13.77
N PHE A 100 -10.52 14.54 -13.63
CA PHE A 100 -10.49 15.89 -13.05
C PHE A 100 -9.83 15.96 -11.67
N TRP A 101 -10.07 14.97 -10.79
CA TRP A 101 -9.48 14.92 -9.45
C TRP A 101 -7.98 14.57 -9.44
N VAL A 102 -7.48 13.87 -10.47
CA VAL A 102 -6.04 13.59 -10.63
C VAL A 102 -5.28 14.83 -11.08
N SER A 103 -5.93 15.71 -11.86
CA SER A 103 -5.33 16.96 -12.33
C SER A 103 -5.29 18.08 -11.29
N TRP A 104 -5.94 17.90 -10.12
CA TRP A 104 -5.91 18.89 -9.05
C TRP A 104 -4.47 19.21 -8.63
N GLU A 105 -4.20 20.50 -8.44
CA GLU A 105 -2.88 20.98 -8.01
C GLU A 105 -2.41 20.31 -6.72
N ILE A 106 -3.34 20.08 -5.78
CA ILE A 106 -3.04 19.39 -4.51
C ILE A 106 -2.48 17.99 -4.76
N VAL A 107 -3.09 17.20 -5.66
CA VAL A 107 -2.62 15.84 -5.99
C VAL A 107 -1.27 15.89 -6.69
N GLN A 108 -1.09 16.85 -7.58
CA GLN A 108 0.16 17.02 -8.32
C GLN A 108 1.30 17.49 -7.41
N ALA A 109 1.06 18.49 -6.55
CA ALA A 109 2.03 18.99 -5.59
C ALA A 109 2.38 17.92 -4.53
N ALA A 110 1.38 17.30 -3.92
CA ALA A 110 1.58 16.23 -2.94
C ALA A 110 2.40 15.07 -3.51
N GLY A 111 2.14 14.69 -4.78
CA GLY A 111 2.89 13.64 -5.46
C GLY A 111 4.37 13.96 -5.69
N HIS A 112 4.78 15.24 -5.77
CA HIS A 112 6.19 15.60 -5.82
C HIS A 112 6.92 15.30 -4.52
N TYR A 113 6.27 15.59 -3.39
CA TYR A 113 6.84 15.33 -2.06
C TYR A 113 6.71 13.87 -1.63
N ALA A 114 5.82 13.10 -2.27
CA ALA A 114 5.60 11.70 -1.94
C ALA A 114 6.87 10.86 -2.03
N ALA A 115 7.74 11.11 -3.01
CA ALA A 115 9.00 10.39 -3.14
C ALA A 115 9.91 10.58 -1.92
N TYR A 116 10.02 11.81 -1.42
CA TYR A 116 10.83 12.12 -0.23
C TYR A 116 10.23 11.50 1.04
N MET A 117 8.90 11.59 1.19
CA MET A 117 8.18 10.97 2.31
C MET A 117 8.33 9.45 2.30
N MET A 118 8.24 8.82 1.13
CA MET A 118 8.42 7.39 0.95
C MET A 118 9.85 6.95 1.34
N LEU A 119 10.85 7.69 0.87
CA LEU A 119 12.25 7.44 1.21
C LEU A 119 12.50 7.58 2.73
N LEU A 120 11.97 8.63 3.34
CA LEU A 120 12.06 8.83 4.79
C LEU A 120 11.41 7.68 5.57
N GLY A 121 10.23 7.24 5.15
CA GLY A 121 9.55 6.10 5.74
C GLY A 121 10.38 4.82 5.65
N LEU A 122 10.95 4.53 4.47
CA LEU A 122 11.80 3.36 4.26
C LEU A 122 13.08 3.40 5.08
N ILE A 123 13.75 4.55 5.15
CA ILE A 123 14.97 4.72 5.97
C ILE A 123 14.64 4.46 7.45
N GLY A 124 13.55 5.03 7.96
CA GLY A 124 13.12 4.81 9.34
C GLY A 124 12.84 3.34 9.66
N LEU A 125 12.15 2.62 8.75
CA LEU A 125 11.91 1.19 8.89
C LEU A 125 13.20 0.37 8.80
N LEU A 126 14.14 0.73 7.91
CA LEU A 126 15.43 0.08 7.78
C LEU A 126 16.28 0.25 9.04
N VAL A 127 16.39 1.49 9.56
CA VAL A 127 17.12 1.78 10.80
C VAL A 127 16.57 0.92 11.94
N ARG A 128 15.24 0.86 12.07
CA ARG A 128 14.63 0.00 13.09
C ARG A 128 14.97 -1.48 12.89
N ARG A 129 14.92 -1.98 11.66
CA ARG A 129 15.25 -3.38 11.37
C ARG A 129 16.68 -3.72 11.76
N ILE A 130 17.62 -2.84 11.43
CA ILE A 130 19.03 -3.00 11.80
C ILE A 130 19.17 -2.98 13.32
N SER A 131 18.58 -1.99 14.01
CA SER A 131 18.68 -1.85 15.46
C SER A 131 18.11 -3.06 16.22
N VAL A 132 17.01 -3.65 15.76
CA VAL A 132 16.39 -4.83 16.38
C VAL A 132 17.17 -6.11 16.07
N SER A 133 17.78 -6.21 14.89
CA SER A 133 18.57 -7.38 14.50
C SER A 133 19.83 -7.58 15.34
N TYR A 134 20.38 -6.52 15.95
CA TYR A 134 21.55 -6.59 16.81
C TYR A 134 21.24 -6.88 18.28
N THR A 135 19.98 -6.96 18.67
CA THR A 135 19.55 -7.23 20.07
C THR A 135 19.12 -8.68 20.31
N HIS A 136 19.20 -9.53 19.32
CA HIS A 136 19.00 -10.97 19.36
C HIS A 136 20.25 -11.67 18.81
#